data_234ab2c98a0571ed3d8115667442de0a
#
_entry.id   234ab2c98a0571ed3d8115667442de0a
#
_cell.length_a   1.000
_cell.length_b   1.000
_cell.length_c   1.000
_cell.angle_alpha   90.00
_cell.angle_beta   90.00
_cell.angle_gamma   90.00
#
_symmetry.space_group_name_H-M   'P 1'
#
loop_
_entity.id
_entity.type
_entity.pdbx_description
1 polymer ?
#
loop_
_entity_poly.entity_id
_entity_poly.type
_entity_poly.pdbx_seq_one_letter_code
_entity_poly.pdbx_strand_id
1 'polypeptide(L)'
;HTDANCVAQDSTGLIWIGTNSGLQNFDGYQLQTIDYYPSNQKIYESHNRITALECSKNRLWVGSDSGLTCLDLNTHLYVPYTIAEGDPTIFNQRILRLSIDNANHHLWIRVENQLYVAKIEEATNTLYLLEWDNNSNLSTYWTQQKPVIYEGKAWITTDKALIQLAIINQKVHIKRRYQLEDLLRQKTEISSLYASEGYLYLRSSQGCFRLPFSDNDLNTSDLSYIDFHQTNPNIPNNTIDTFIVGKDGTLWCGYFGGIFEVRQPFTEHRTINQYLENNRNINFSRTRISSLFIDKFNNLWISTIDRGLYYRSLSSTPFNYLSNSKFQEIGFAKNEISSVTAQDNKTLWMIIAGGSVFYYNFTDKKLRPISLPITRGAADGLQTISLSNDQQRLYIGLVEGLIVYEIKTGKSYWLIGKQSKVLPHSISISRIKEDKWGRIWASSARWPAPMWRISRIFWRTRGHR
;
A
#
# COMPACT_ATOMS: atom_id res chain seq x y z
N HIS A 1 -18.85 -3.83 7.62
CA HIS A 1 -18.53 -2.66 8.47
C HIS A 1 -17.88 -1.59 7.61
N THR A 2 -18.41 -0.37 7.67
CA THR A 2 -18.05 0.72 6.74
C THR A 2 -17.11 1.75 7.34
N ASP A 3 -16.80 1.64 8.63
CA ASP A 3 -16.06 2.67 9.38
C ASP A 3 -14.69 2.17 9.78
N ALA A 4 -13.63 2.74 9.22
CA ALA A 4 -12.26 2.52 9.64
C ALA A 4 -11.73 3.78 10.33
N ASN A 5 -11.21 3.64 11.56
CA ASN A 5 -10.72 4.76 12.37
C ASN A 5 -9.20 4.89 12.34
N CYS A 6 -8.50 3.76 12.37
CA CYS A 6 -7.04 3.70 12.41
C CYS A 6 -6.53 2.41 11.74
N VAL A 7 -5.28 2.46 11.29
CA VAL A 7 -4.60 1.35 10.61
C VAL A 7 -3.19 1.24 11.17
N ALA A 8 -2.73 0.02 11.37
CA ALA A 8 -1.34 -0.30 11.70
C ALA A 8 -0.87 -1.52 10.89
N GLN A 9 0.44 -1.69 10.77
CA GLN A 9 1.03 -2.87 10.15
C GLN A 9 2.01 -3.51 11.11
N ASP A 10 1.94 -4.82 11.24
CA ASP A 10 2.90 -5.57 12.06
C ASP A 10 4.18 -5.93 11.30
N SER A 11 5.10 -6.59 11.99
CA SER A 11 6.39 -6.99 11.43
C SER A 11 6.25 -8.02 10.31
N THR A 12 5.20 -8.83 10.31
CA THR A 12 4.92 -9.83 9.26
C THR A 12 4.35 -9.20 7.99
N GLY A 13 3.72 -8.02 8.12
CA GLY A 13 3.09 -7.29 7.03
C GLY A 13 1.57 -7.35 7.05
N LEU A 14 0.99 -8.02 8.04
CA LEU A 14 -0.44 -8.05 8.25
C LEU A 14 -0.94 -6.65 8.60
N ILE A 15 -2.03 -6.23 7.98
CA ILE A 15 -2.66 -4.93 8.23
C ILE A 15 -3.73 -5.09 9.29
N TRP A 16 -3.62 -4.29 10.34
CA TRP A 16 -4.58 -4.22 11.44
C TRP A 16 -5.45 -2.97 11.29
N ILE A 17 -6.76 -3.14 11.44
CA ILE A 17 -7.76 -2.12 11.17
C ILE A 17 -8.64 -1.96 12.39
N GLY A 18 -8.61 -0.78 12.99
CA GLY A 18 -9.52 -0.39 14.06
C GLY A 18 -10.81 0.18 13.48
N THR A 19 -11.94 -0.38 13.86
CA THR A 19 -13.27 0.04 13.37
C THR A 19 -14.18 0.49 14.52
N ASN A 20 -15.34 1.02 14.19
CA ASN A 20 -16.38 1.31 15.19
C ASN A 20 -16.97 0.04 15.83
N SER A 21 -16.75 -1.12 15.23
CA SER A 21 -17.32 -2.40 15.67
C SER A 21 -16.27 -3.40 16.14
N GLY A 22 -15.02 -2.97 16.35
CA GLY A 22 -13.93 -3.82 16.84
C GLY A 22 -12.71 -3.83 15.96
N LEU A 23 -11.84 -4.81 16.21
CA LEU A 23 -10.55 -5.01 15.55
C LEU A 23 -10.69 -6.00 14.40
N GLN A 24 -10.08 -5.67 13.28
CA GLN A 24 -9.99 -6.54 12.11
C GLN A 24 -8.53 -6.63 11.64
N ASN A 25 -8.20 -7.69 10.92
CA ASN A 25 -6.94 -7.80 10.18
C ASN A 25 -7.19 -8.12 8.70
N PHE A 26 -6.21 -7.81 7.87
CA PHE A 26 -6.23 -8.06 6.44
C PHE A 26 -4.87 -8.62 5.98
N ASP A 27 -4.88 -9.81 5.38
CA ASP A 27 -3.69 -10.53 4.91
C ASP A 27 -3.34 -10.30 3.43
N GLY A 28 -4.10 -9.43 2.75
CA GLY A 28 -4.01 -9.18 1.32
C GLY A 28 -5.13 -9.88 0.52
N TYR A 29 -5.85 -10.83 1.12
CA TYR A 29 -6.92 -11.60 0.48
C TYR A 29 -8.21 -11.56 1.28
N GLN A 30 -8.14 -11.72 2.60
CA GLN A 30 -9.30 -11.86 3.47
C GLN A 30 -9.25 -10.85 4.62
N LEU A 31 -10.42 -10.32 4.92
CA LEU A 31 -10.64 -9.49 6.10
C LEU A 31 -11.21 -10.40 7.19
N GLN A 32 -10.49 -10.50 8.32
CA GLN A 32 -10.91 -11.28 9.48
C GLN A 32 -11.25 -10.36 10.64
N THR A 33 -12.37 -10.61 11.30
CA THR A 33 -12.72 -9.95 12.55
C THR A 33 -12.08 -10.70 13.71
N ILE A 34 -11.43 -9.98 14.59
CA ILE A 34 -10.86 -10.54 15.82
C ILE A 34 -11.92 -10.45 16.91
N ASP A 35 -12.45 -11.57 17.30
CA ASP A 35 -13.43 -11.65 18.38
C ASP A 35 -12.76 -11.27 19.71
N TYR A 36 -13.28 -10.23 20.33
CA TYR A 36 -12.78 -9.71 21.58
C TYR A 36 -13.69 -10.13 22.73
N TYR A 37 -13.24 -11.08 23.52
CA TYR A 37 -13.81 -11.37 24.83
C TYR A 37 -12.70 -11.68 25.83
N PRO A 38 -12.20 -10.68 26.61
CA PRO A 38 -11.51 -11.02 27.84
C PRO A 38 -12.54 -11.75 28.72
N SER A 39 -12.21 -12.94 29.15
CA SER A 39 -13.09 -13.91 29.81
C SER A 39 -13.81 -13.44 31.09
N ASN A 40 -13.62 -12.21 31.54
CA ASN A 40 -14.14 -11.67 32.79
C ASN A 40 -14.79 -10.30 32.75
N GLN A 41 -14.96 -9.69 31.62
CA GLN A 41 -15.68 -8.41 31.54
C GLN A 41 -16.85 -8.51 30.56
N LYS A 42 -18.07 -8.34 31.06
CA LYS A 42 -19.26 -8.04 30.25
C LYS A 42 -19.07 -6.65 29.63
N ILE A 43 -18.40 -6.62 28.49
CA ILE A 43 -18.31 -5.40 27.69
C ILE A 43 -19.55 -5.37 26.81
N TYR A 44 -20.40 -4.41 27.04
CA TYR A 44 -21.57 -4.12 26.21
C TYR A 44 -21.12 -3.86 24.78
N GLU A 45 -21.83 -4.39 23.82
CA GLU A 45 -21.59 -4.29 22.37
C GLU A 45 -21.40 -2.85 21.84
N SER A 46 -21.81 -1.84 22.59
CA SER A 46 -21.73 -0.42 22.24
C SER A 46 -20.34 0.23 22.45
N HIS A 47 -19.34 -0.49 22.98
CA HIS A 47 -18.04 0.10 23.38
C HIS A 47 -16.84 -0.46 22.61
N ASN A 48 -17.05 -1.13 21.49
CA ASN A 48 -15.99 -1.79 20.74
C ASN A 48 -15.27 -0.87 19.73
N ARG A 49 -15.53 0.44 19.79
CA ARG A 49 -14.87 1.38 18.89
C ARG A 49 -13.38 1.45 19.17
N ILE A 50 -12.58 1.01 18.20
CA ILE A 50 -11.14 1.13 18.27
C ILE A 50 -10.72 2.53 17.79
N THR A 51 -9.90 3.20 18.58
CA THR A 51 -9.49 4.59 18.38
C THR A 51 -8.01 4.74 18.00
N ALA A 52 -7.17 3.76 18.40
CA ALA A 52 -5.74 3.80 18.16
C ALA A 52 -5.15 2.39 18.11
N LEU A 53 -4.14 2.19 17.27
CA LEU A 53 -3.38 0.94 17.12
C LEU A 53 -1.89 1.26 17.06
N GLU A 54 -1.07 0.49 17.79
CA GLU A 54 0.39 0.52 17.69
C GLU A 54 0.98 -0.88 17.85
N CYS A 55 1.92 -1.22 16.97
CA CYS A 55 2.63 -2.50 16.99
C CYS A 55 3.99 -2.36 17.68
N SER A 56 4.30 -3.25 18.63
CA SER A 56 5.62 -3.42 19.19
C SER A 56 6.05 -4.88 19.09
N LYS A 57 7.15 -5.16 18.40
CA LYS A 57 7.63 -6.54 18.20
C LYS A 57 6.48 -7.55 18.00
N ASN A 58 6.11 -8.31 19.03
CA ASN A 58 5.09 -9.35 18.99
C ASN A 58 3.75 -8.90 19.63
N ARG A 59 3.55 -7.62 19.91
CA ARG A 59 2.35 -7.09 20.58
C ARG A 59 1.67 -6.05 19.71
N LEU A 60 0.35 -6.08 19.70
CA LEU A 60 -0.50 -5.00 19.22
C LEU A 60 -1.18 -4.35 20.42
N TRP A 61 -0.87 -3.08 20.64
CA TRP A 61 -1.55 -2.25 21.61
C TRP A 61 -2.78 -1.63 20.98
N VAL A 62 -3.91 -1.86 21.59
CA VAL A 62 -5.24 -1.48 21.06
C VAL A 62 -5.90 -0.51 22.01
N GLY A 63 -6.08 0.72 21.58
CA GLY A 63 -6.85 1.74 22.28
C GLY A 63 -8.30 1.73 21.81
N SER A 64 -9.22 1.81 22.76
CA SER A 64 -10.66 1.82 22.48
C SER A 64 -11.38 2.86 23.36
N ASP A 65 -12.69 3.02 23.13
CA ASP A 65 -13.54 3.82 24.02
C ASP A 65 -13.65 3.19 25.44
N SER A 66 -13.33 1.91 25.60
CA SER A 66 -13.38 1.18 26.87
C SER A 66 -12.03 1.03 27.56
N GLY A 67 -10.93 1.43 26.92
CA GLY A 67 -9.60 1.33 27.52
C GLY A 67 -8.52 0.82 26.59
N LEU A 68 -7.38 0.49 27.21
CA LEU A 68 -6.20 -0.07 26.56
C LEU A 68 -6.22 -1.60 26.69
N THR A 69 -5.94 -2.27 25.60
CA THR A 69 -5.78 -3.74 25.58
C THR A 69 -4.54 -4.13 24.80
N CYS A 70 -4.06 -5.35 25.01
CA CYS A 70 -2.88 -5.89 24.38
C CYS A 70 -3.21 -7.21 23.69
N LEU A 71 -2.80 -7.39 22.45
CA LEU A 71 -2.98 -8.60 21.66
C LEU A 71 -1.60 -9.17 21.28
N ASP A 72 -1.44 -10.49 21.40
CA ASP A 72 -0.26 -11.19 20.92
C ASP A 72 -0.37 -11.43 19.42
N LEU A 73 0.62 -10.94 18.67
CA LEU A 73 0.61 -10.99 17.21
C LEU A 73 0.85 -12.40 16.63
N ASN A 74 1.40 -13.33 17.41
CA ASN A 74 1.62 -14.70 16.95
C ASN A 74 0.36 -15.56 17.11
N THR A 75 -0.38 -15.37 18.19
CA THR A 75 -1.57 -16.15 18.50
C THR A 75 -2.86 -15.48 18.10
N HIS A 76 -2.84 -14.17 17.83
CA HIS A 76 -3.99 -13.30 17.62
C HIS A 76 -4.98 -13.31 18.81
N LEU A 77 -4.48 -13.63 20.01
CA LEU A 77 -5.27 -13.62 21.23
C LEU A 77 -4.94 -12.40 22.08
N TYR A 78 -5.94 -11.89 22.76
CA TYR A 78 -5.73 -10.86 23.76
C TYR A 78 -5.00 -11.46 24.97
N VAL A 79 -4.00 -10.72 25.44
CA VAL A 79 -3.18 -11.10 26.59
C VAL A 79 -3.34 -10.05 27.69
N PRO A 80 -3.44 -10.50 28.96
CA PRO A 80 -3.47 -9.57 30.08
C PRO A 80 -2.12 -8.86 30.20
N TYR A 81 -2.17 -7.62 30.66
CA TYR A 81 -0.99 -6.87 31.07
C TYR A 81 -1.20 -6.31 32.48
N THR A 82 -0.11 -6.02 33.15
CA THR A 82 -0.13 -5.43 34.51
C THR A 82 0.45 -4.01 34.45
N ILE A 83 -0.02 -3.14 35.34
CA ILE A 83 0.58 -1.84 35.60
C ILE A 83 1.37 -2.00 36.91
N ALA A 84 2.71 -1.83 36.86
CA ALA A 84 3.55 -2.09 38.05
C ALA A 84 3.46 -0.88 38.94
N GLU A 85 3.26 0.19 38.86
CA GLU A 85 3.18 1.33 39.79
C GLU A 85 2.03 2.29 39.36
N GLY A 86 1.19 2.64 40.29
CA GLY A 86 0.06 3.53 40.05
C GLY A 86 -1.31 2.85 40.08
N ASP A 87 -2.34 3.55 39.67
CA ASP A 87 -3.70 3.04 39.61
C ASP A 87 -3.90 2.09 38.43
N PRO A 88 -4.21 0.79 38.65
CA PRO A 88 -4.42 -0.17 37.57
C PRO A 88 -5.64 0.15 36.71
N THR A 89 -6.53 1.05 37.16
CA THR A 89 -7.72 1.43 36.38
C THR A 89 -7.50 2.60 35.44
N ILE A 90 -6.29 3.18 35.43
CA ILE A 90 -5.99 4.40 34.69
C ILE A 90 -6.26 4.27 33.19
N PHE A 91 -6.13 3.06 32.65
CA PHE A 91 -6.38 2.77 31.26
C PHE A 91 -7.72 2.06 30.99
N ASN A 92 -8.64 2.04 31.97
CA ASN A 92 -10.02 1.57 31.77
C ASN A 92 -10.95 2.68 31.26
N GLN A 93 -10.39 3.76 30.77
CA GLN A 93 -11.11 4.89 30.19
C GLN A 93 -10.69 5.08 28.73
N ARG A 94 -11.40 5.89 28.00
CA ARG A 94 -11.19 6.08 26.57
C ARG A 94 -9.75 6.45 26.22
N ILE A 95 -9.12 5.63 25.40
CA ILE A 95 -7.80 5.90 24.82
C ILE A 95 -7.98 6.69 23.52
N LEU A 96 -7.41 7.88 23.44
CA LEU A 96 -7.55 8.72 22.25
C LEU A 96 -6.48 8.43 21.20
N ARG A 97 -5.22 8.28 21.63
CA ARG A 97 -4.07 8.06 20.75
C ARG A 97 -3.02 7.19 21.43
N LEU A 98 -2.30 6.46 20.60
CA LEU A 98 -1.11 5.71 21.00
C LEU A 98 0.06 6.12 20.12
N SER A 99 1.27 6.06 20.67
CA SER A 99 2.53 6.11 19.93
C SER A 99 3.54 5.21 20.60
N ILE A 100 4.38 4.57 19.82
CA ILE A 100 5.37 3.65 20.35
C ILE A 100 6.78 4.06 19.94
N ASP A 101 7.68 4.02 20.90
CA ASP A 101 9.13 4.03 20.70
C ASP A 101 9.64 2.60 20.80
N ASN A 102 9.71 1.94 19.66
CA ASN A 102 10.18 0.55 19.60
C ASN A 102 11.66 0.40 19.98
N ALA A 103 12.47 1.42 19.79
CA ALA A 103 13.90 1.38 20.11
C ALA A 103 14.14 1.39 21.63
N ASN A 104 13.35 2.14 22.37
CA ASN A 104 13.49 2.32 23.82
C ASN A 104 12.38 1.60 24.62
N HIS A 105 11.48 0.88 23.96
CA HIS A 105 10.36 0.15 24.57
C HIS A 105 9.42 1.06 25.39
N HIS A 106 9.10 2.25 24.88
CA HIS A 106 8.18 3.16 25.52
C HIS A 106 6.87 3.26 24.75
N LEU A 107 5.75 3.14 25.48
CA LEU A 107 4.40 3.37 24.97
C LEU A 107 3.89 4.71 25.51
N TRP A 108 3.50 5.59 24.61
CA TRP A 108 2.90 6.89 24.87
C TRP A 108 1.40 6.76 24.71
N ILE A 109 0.65 7.05 25.75
CA ILE A 109 -0.79 6.76 25.86
C ILE A 109 -1.53 8.04 26.16
N ARG A 110 -2.34 8.49 25.21
CA ARG A 110 -3.20 9.66 25.36
C ARG A 110 -4.58 9.24 25.88
N VAL A 111 -4.92 9.69 27.06
CA VAL A 111 -6.20 9.47 27.69
C VAL A 111 -6.83 10.84 27.97
N GLU A 112 -7.96 11.15 27.36
CA GLU A 112 -8.62 12.46 27.48
C GLU A 112 -7.65 13.66 27.51
N ASN A 113 -7.46 14.26 28.69
CA ASN A 113 -6.60 15.43 28.89
C ASN A 113 -5.21 15.10 29.41
N GLN A 114 -4.85 13.81 29.51
CA GLN A 114 -3.58 13.39 30.09
C GLN A 114 -2.75 12.56 29.09
N LEU A 115 -1.45 12.72 29.17
CA LEU A 115 -0.49 11.90 28.43
C LEU A 115 0.30 11.08 29.43
N TYR A 116 0.19 9.76 29.32
CA TYR A 116 0.97 8.81 30.11
C TYR A 116 2.09 8.26 29.24
N VAL A 117 3.19 7.91 29.87
CA VAL A 117 4.31 7.22 29.24
C VAL A 117 4.60 5.98 30.07
N ALA A 118 4.65 4.85 29.44
CA ALA A 118 4.97 3.58 30.09
C ALA A 118 6.15 2.90 29.42
N LYS A 119 7.07 2.38 30.20
CA LYS A 119 8.08 1.43 29.73
C LYS A 119 7.44 0.05 29.63
N ILE A 120 7.60 -0.60 28.49
CA ILE A 120 7.08 -1.96 28.24
C ILE A 120 8.14 -2.99 28.66
N GLU A 121 7.79 -3.87 29.60
CA GLU A 121 8.54 -5.08 29.90
C GLU A 121 7.84 -6.27 29.22
N GLU A 122 8.35 -6.68 28.06
CA GLU A 122 7.70 -7.69 27.21
C GLU A 122 7.68 -9.09 27.84
N ALA A 123 8.69 -9.44 28.63
CA ALA A 123 8.80 -10.78 29.24
C ALA A 123 7.67 -11.04 30.27
N THR A 124 7.28 -10.03 31.00
CA THR A 124 6.24 -10.10 32.03
C THR A 124 4.92 -9.48 31.59
N ASN A 125 4.86 -8.90 30.40
CA ASN A 125 3.77 -8.09 29.88
C ASN A 125 3.33 -6.99 30.86
N THR A 126 4.33 -6.29 31.40
CA THR A 126 4.12 -5.26 32.43
C THR A 126 4.42 -3.86 31.86
N LEU A 127 3.56 -2.91 32.22
CA LEU A 127 3.75 -1.48 31.95
C LEU A 127 4.24 -0.78 33.22
N TYR A 128 5.41 -0.18 33.15
CA TYR A 128 5.95 0.68 34.22
C TYR A 128 5.68 2.12 33.85
N LEU A 129 4.75 2.76 34.59
CA LEU A 129 4.43 4.18 34.35
C LEU A 129 5.61 5.06 34.75
N LEU A 130 5.98 5.97 33.84
CA LEU A 130 7.03 6.94 34.09
C LEU A 130 6.45 8.22 34.69
N GLU A 131 7.10 8.71 35.75
CA GLU A 131 6.75 9.98 36.36
C GLU A 131 7.17 11.15 35.46
N TRP A 132 6.41 12.24 35.56
CA TRP A 132 6.81 13.52 35.01
C TRP A 132 7.73 14.24 35.98
N ASP A 133 8.76 14.88 35.48
CA ASP A 133 9.58 15.78 36.30
C ASP A 133 8.75 16.94 36.84
N ASN A 134 8.90 17.26 38.11
CA ASN A 134 8.10 18.25 38.85
C ASN A 134 8.12 19.66 38.23
N ASN A 135 9.13 19.97 37.42
CA ASN A 135 9.22 21.22 36.64
C ASN A 135 8.43 21.20 35.32
N SER A 136 7.83 20.06 34.98
CA SER A 136 7.15 19.82 33.70
C SER A 136 5.65 20.11 33.81
N ASN A 137 5.27 21.31 34.26
CA ASN A 137 3.85 21.71 34.32
C ASN A 137 3.31 21.95 32.91
N LEU A 138 2.83 20.86 32.29
CA LEU A 138 2.10 20.89 31.04
C LEU A 138 0.64 21.23 31.33
N SER A 139 0.35 22.53 31.49
CA SER A 139 -1.03 22.98 31.71
C SER A 139 -1.90 22.67 30.48
N THR A 140 -2.91 21.96 30.70
CA THR A 140 -4.29 21.77 30.26
C THR A 140 -4.73 21.99 28.79
N TYR A 141 -3.97 22.56 27.87
CA TYR A 141 -4.39 22.79 26.49
C TYR A 141 -3.57 21.96 25.51
N TRP A 142 -3.75 20.67 25.56
CA TRP A 142 -3.17 19.73 24.59
C TRP A 142 -4.03 19.68 23.35
N THR A 143 -3.39 19.76 22.20
CA THR A 143 -4.08 19.35 20.98
C THR A 143 -4.37 17.85 21.05
N GLN A 144 -5.46 17.38 20.46
CA GLN A 144 -5.88 15.97 20.48
C GLN A 144 -4.98 15.06 19.63
N GLN A 145 -3.70 15.39 19.51
CA GLN A 145 -2.79 14.77 18.56
C GLN A 145 -2.01 13.61 19.14
N LYS A 146 -1.57 12.77 18.23
CA LYS A 146 -0.64 11.69 18.49
C LYS A 146 0.76 12.26 18.74
N PRO A 147 1.45 11.92 19.85
CA PRO A 147 2.87 12.23 19.98
C PRO A 147 3.67 11.64 18.83
N VAL A 148 4.58 12.40 18.26
CA VAL A 148 5.47 11.94 17.19
C VAL A 148 6.80 11.57 17.81
N ILE A 149 7.21 10.34 17.58
CA ILE A 149 8.48 9.80 18.06
C ILE A 149 9.50 9.85 16.91
N TYR A 150 10.63 10.50 17.16
CA TYR A 150 11.74 10.55 16.24
C TYR A 150 13.07 10.50 17.02
N GLU A 151 13.92 9.55 16.69
CA GLU A 151 15.22 9.31 17.33
C GLU A 151 15.15 9.29 18.87
N GLY A 152 14.17 8.56 19.42
CA GLY A 152 13.98 8.40 20.87
C GLY A 152 13.45 9.63 21.60
N LYS A 153 13.03 10.67 20.88
CA LYS A 153 12.41 11.87 21.44
C LYS A 153 10.95 11.95 21.00
N ALA A 154 10.10 12.46 21.86
CA ALA A 154 8.72 12.69 21.55
C ALA A 154 8.46 14.18 21.28
N TRP A 155 7.69 14.44 20.25
CA TRP A 155 7.26 15.77 19.87
C TRP A 155 5.75 15.89 19.99
N ILE A 156 5.30 16.93 20.64
CA ILE A 156 3.89 17.24 20.86
C ILE A 156 3.63 18.74 20.62
N THR A 157 2.39 19.09 20.33
CA THR A 157 1.98 20.50 20.30
C THR A 157 0.92 20.79 21.35
N THR A 158 0.97 22.00 21.85
CA THR A 158 -0.13 22.65 22.55
C THR A 158 -0.74 23.72 21.63
N ASP A 159 -1.71 24.47 22.11
CA ASP A 159 -2.27 25.63 21.40
C ASP A 159 -1.21 26.71 21.09
N LYS A 160 -0.17 26.81 21.91
CA LYS A 160 0.84 27.89 21.85
C LYS A 160 2.26 27.42 21.58
N ALA A 161 2.57 26.15 21.80
CA ALA A 161 3.95 25.68 21.78
C ALA A 161 4.12 24.32 21.12
N LEU A 162 5.24 24.15 20.42
CA LEU A 162 5.83 22.87 20.08
C LEU A 162 6.79 22.46 21.20
N ILE A 163 6.65 21.23 21.69
CA ILE A 163 7.39 20.73 22.85
C ILE A 163 8.14 19.46 22.49
N GLN A 164 9.42 19.45 22.81
CA GLN A 164 10.26 18.26 22.75
C GLN A 164 10.31 17.63 24.15
N LEU A 165 9.96 16.36 24.22
CA LEU A 165 10.03 15.52 25.41
C LEU A 165 11.17 14.52 25.29
N ALA A 166 11.83 14.25 26.42
CA ALA A 166 12.83 13.20 26.51
C ALA A 166 12.64 12.39 27.80
N ILE A 167 13.02 11.14 27.78
CA ILE A 167 13.03 10.28 28.95
C ILE A 167 14.47 10.22 29.47
N ILE A 168 14.66 10.70 30.70
CA ILE A 168 15.95 10.75 31.39
C ILE A 168 15.76 10.14 32.76
N ASN A 169 16.60 9.14 33.13
CA ASN A 169 16.50 8.45 34.43
C ASN A 169 15.08 7.98 34.78
N GLN A 170 14.39 7.40 33.79
CA GLN A 170 13.00 6.90 33.90
C GLN A 170 11.95 7.98 34.26
N LYS A 171 12.25 9.25 34.01
CA LYS A 171 11.30 10.36 34.13
C LYS A 171 11.15 11.07 32.80
N VAL A 172 9.95 11.61 32.59
CA VAL A 172 9.60 12.39 31.41
C VAL A 172 9.95 13.85 31.65
N HIS A 173 10.81 14.41 30.82
CA HIS A 173 11.25 15.80 30.92
C HIS A 173 10.84 16.61 29.71
N ILE A 174 10.49 17.87 29.92
CA ILE A 174 10.41 18.85 28.85
C ILE A 174 11.86 19.26 28.53
N LYS A 175 12.34 18.81 27.38
CA LYS A 175 13.70 19.14 26.92
C LYS A 175 13.75 20.55 26.33
N ARG A 176 12.76 20.89 25.49
CA ARG A 176 12.66 22.19 24.83
C ARG A 176 11.21 22.59 24.62
N ARG A 177 10.98 23.90 24.57
CA ARG A 177 9.69 24.51 24.29
C ARG A 177 9.91 25.63 23.28
N TYR A 178 9.25 25.56 22.13
CA TYR A 178 9.23 26.58 21.09
C TYR A 178 7.86 27.22 21.07
N GLN A 179 7.78 28.54 21.22
CA GLN A 179 6.52 29.24 21.00
C GLN A 179 6.15 29.17 19.50
N LEU A 180 4.94 28.73 19.18
CA LEU A 180 4.53 28.49 17.80
C LEU A 180 4.53 29.78 16.97
N GLU A 181 4.10 30.90 17.54
CA GLU A 181 4.06 32.18 16.86
C GLU A 181 5.46 32.63 16.43
N ASP A 182 6.44 32.50 17.33
CA ASP A 182 7.85 32.85 17.04
C ASP A 182 8.47 31.86 16.04
N LEU A 183 8.24 30.57 16.27
CA LEU A 183 8.79 29.49 15.45
C LEU A 183 8.28 29.56 14.01
N LEU A 184 6.97 29.75 13.82
CA LEU A 184 6.31 29.72 12.51
C LEU A 184 6.19 31.11 11.87
N ARG A 185 6.62 32.16 12.59
CA ARG A 185 6.56 33.57 12.16
C ARG A 185 5.14 34.03 11.79
N GLN A 186 4.15 33.32 12.29
CA GLN A 186 2.73 33.64 12.11
C GLN A 186 1.87 32.97 13.17
N LYS A 187 0.75 33.60 13.50
CA LYS A 187 -0.23 33.03 14.44
C LYS A 187 -1.06 31.96 13.71
N THR A 188 -0.85 30.71 14.07
CA THR A 188 -1.60 29.59 13.51
C THR A 188 -1.68 28.43 14.51
N GLU A 189 -2.74 27.65 14.40
CA GLU A 189 -2.90 26.43 15.19
C GLU A 189 -2.33 25.24 14.43
N ILE A 190 -1.57 24.42 15.14
CA ILE A 190 -1.05 23.18 14.60
C ILE A 190 -1.97 22.03 14.98
N SER A 191 -2.54 21.39 14.00
CA SER A 191 -3.53 20.33 14.18
C SER A 191 -2.96 18.92 14.06
N SER A 192 -1.76 18.73 13.53
CA SER A 192 -1.03 17.45 13.58
C SER A 192 0.46 17.59 13.27
N LEU A 193 1.23 16.61 13.77
CA LEU A 193 2.66 16.47 13.56
C LEU A 193 2.94 15.18 12.77
N TYR A 194 4.03 15.18 12.03
CA TYR A 194 4.60 14.00 11.40
C TYR A 194 6.12 14.16 11.31
N ALA A 195 6.89 13.07 11.51
CA ALA A 195 8.33 13.09 11.32
C ALA A 195 8.73 12.06 10.26
N SER A 196 9.53 12.46 9.30
CA SER A 196 10.02 11.59 8.23
C SER A 196 11.28 12.18 7.60
N GLU A 197 12.22 11.30 7.22
CA GLU A 197 13.40 11.64 6.40
C GLU A 197 14.17 12.87 6.90
N GLY A 198 14.39 12.98 8.21
CA GLY A 198 15.14 14.08 8.82
C GLY A 198 14.36 15.38 8.99
N TYR A 199 13.05 15.37 8.86
CA TYR A 199 12.21 16.56 8.99
C TYR A 199 11.03 16.35 9.94
N LEU A 200 10.69 17.40 10.67
CA LEU A 200 9.42 17.53 11.37
C LEU A 200 8.45 18.36 10.53
N TYR A 201 7.28 17.81 10.29
CA TYR A 201 6.18 18.44 9.57
C TYR A 201 5.09 18.86 10.56
N LEU A 202 4.62 20.10 10.42
CA LEU A 202 3.56 20.64 11.25
C LEU A 202 2.41 21.08 10.34
N ARG A 203 1.26 20.42 10.48
CA ARG A 203 0.07 20.75 9.69
C ARG A 203 -0.76 21.80 10.41
N SER A 204 -1.08 22.87 9.70
CA SER A 204 -2.10 23.84 10.06
C SER A 204 -3.39 23.65 9.24
N SER A 205 -4.40 24.46 9.49
CA SER A 205 -5.63 24.48 8.69
C SER A 205 -5.38 24.92 7.22
N GLN A 206 -4.37 25.73 6.99
CA GLN A 206 -4.09 26.34 5.67
C GLN A 206 -2.98 25.65 4.90
N GLY A 207 -2.08 24.96 5.58
CA GLY A 207 -0.91 24.40 4.93
C GLY A 207 -0.05 23.53 5.81
N CYS A 208 1.20 23.35 5.39
CA CYS A 208 2.16 22.54 6.09
C CYS A 208 3.49 23.27 6.23
N PHE A 209 4.02 23.28 7.46
CA PHE A 209 5.37 23.71 7.76
C PHE A 209 6.30 22.52 7.81
N ARG A 210 7.55 22.73 7.46
CA ARG A 210 8.61 21.73 7.56
C ARG A 210 9.85 22.34 8.20
N LEU A 211 10.41 21.63 9.19
CA LEU A 211 11.64 21.99 9.88
C LEU A 211 12.62 20.81 9.84
N PRO A 212 13.86 20.99 9.43
CA PRO A 212 14.84 19.91 9.49
C PRO A 212 15.31 19.67 10.93
N PHE A 213 15.56 18.41 11.26
CA PHE A 213 16.29 18.06 12.46
C PHE A 213 17.78 18.34 12.28
N SER A 214 18.46 18.82 13.33
CA SER A 214 19.88 19.08 13.36
C SER A 214 20.43 18.75 14.76
N ASP A 215 21.50 17.99 14.85
CA ASP A 215 22.24 17.68 16.09
C ASP A 215 21.37 17.46 17.35
N ASN A 216 20.36 16.61 17.22
CA ASN A 216 19.38 16.33 18.28
C ASN A 216 18.34 17.45 18.58
N ASP A 217 18.16 18.40 17.69
CA ASP A 217 17.26 19.53 17.83
C ASP A 217 16.56 19.87 16.51
N LEU A 218 15.83 20.98 16.45
CA LEU A 218 15.28 21.56 15.24
C LEU A 218 16.13 22.72 14.73
N ASN A 219 16.46 22.72 13.45
CA ASN A 219 16.99 23.90 12.81
C ASN A 219 15.84 24.88 12.50
N THR A 220 15.61 25.82 13.44
CA THR A 220 14.52 26.78 13.34
C THR A 220 14.74 27.89 12.30
N SER A 221 15.98 28.04 11.81
CA SER A 221 16.29 29.02 10.76
C SER A 221 15.87 28.54 9.38
N ASP A 222 15.76 27.24 9.15
CA ASP A 222 15.44 26.64 7.86
C ASP A 222 13.96 26.17 7.81
N LEU A 223 13.06 27.08 8.17
CA LEU A 223 11.62 26.87 8.10
C LEU A 223 11.14 26.94 6.65
N SER A 224 10.48 25.90 6.18
CA SER A 224 9.77 25.87 4.91
C SER A 224 8.26 25.85 5.14
N TYR A 225 7.48 26.49 4.28
CA TYR A 225 6.02 26.53 4.36
C TYR A 225 5.37 26.38 2.98
N ILE A 226 4.28 25.66 2.92
CA ILE A 226 3.41 25.59 1.76
C ILE A 226 1.97 25.90 2.18
N ASP A 227 1.34 26.86 1.47
CA ASP A 227 -0.08 27.13 1.54
C ASP A 227 -0.79 26.32 0.46
N PHE A 228 -1.67 25.42 0.87
CA PHE A 228 -2.36 24.53 -0.07
C PHE A 228 -3.38 25.26 -0.92
N HIS A 229 -4.06 26.27 -0.35
CA HIS A 229 -5.10 27.02 -1.06
C HIS A 229 -4.51 27.99 -2.10
N GLN A 230 -3.44 28.68 -1.75
CA GLN A 230 -2.71 29.52 -2.72
C GLN A 230 -2.15 28.71 -3.88
N THR A 231 -1.74 27.47 -3.59
CA THR A 231 -1.18 26.57 -4.60
C THR A 231 -2.28 25.95 -5.48
N ASN A 232 -3.45 25.66 -4.93
CA ASN A 232 -4.62 25.17 -5.68
C ASN A 232 -5.94 25.68 -5.02
N PRO A 233 -6.57 26.71 -5.59
CA PRO A 233 -7.81 27.28 -5.05
C PRO A 233 -9.01 26.32 -4.99
N ASN A 234 -8.96 25.20 -5.73
CA ASN A 234 -10.01 24.17 -5.67
C ASN A 234 -9.96 23.31 -4.42
N ILE A 235 -8.87 23.39 -3.63
CA ILE A 235 -8.82 22.75 -2.33
C ILE A 235 -9.66 23.57 -1.35
N PRO A 236 -10.67 22.96 -0.70
CA PRO A 236 -11.49 23.69 0.26
C PRO A 236 -10.64 24.26 1.40
N ASN A 237 -10.88 25.52 1.74
CA ASN A 237 -10.26 26.13 2.93
C ASN A 237 -10.67 25.38 4.19
N ASN A 238 -9.72 25.19 5.11
CA ASN A 238 -9.91 24.76 6.50
C ASN A 238 -10.38 23.31 6.74
N THR A 239 -10.20 22.38 5.81
CA THR A 239 -10.80 21.05 5.95
C THR A 239 -9.84 19.87 5.76
N ILE A 240 -8.53 20.09 5.94
CA ILE A 240 -7.60 18.94 5.97
C ILE A 240 -7.76 18.22 7.30
N ASP A 241 -8.30 17.02 7.26
CA ASP A 241 -8.55 16.20 8.45
C ASP A 241 -7.31 15.42 8.87
N THR A 242 -6.54 14.93 7.89
CA THR A 242 -5.36 14.09 8.14
C THR A 242 -4.29 14.30 7.06
N PHE A 243 -3.03 14.04 7.40
CA PHE A 243 -1.95 14.02 6.42
C PHE A 243 -0.89 12.98 6.77
N ILE A 244 -0.12 12.57 5.78
CA ILE A 244 1.04 11.70 5.93
C ILE A 244 2.08 12.07 4.89
N VAL A 245 3.34 11.78 5.16
CA VAL A 245 4.47 12.05 4.27
C VAL A 245 5.00 10.74 3.70
N GLY A 246 5.07 10.64 2.39
CA GLY A 246 5.70 9.53 1.70
C GLY A 246 7.22 9.54 1.85
N LYS A 247 7.87 8.41 1.62
CA LYS A 247 9.35 8.28 1.64
C LYS A 247 10.05 9.18 0.61
N ASP A 248 9.34 9.58 -0.43
CA ASP A 248 9.80 10.52 -1.46
C ASP A 248 9.55 12.00 -1.11
N GLY A 249 9.07 12.28 0.11
CA GLY A 249 8.69 13.61 0.58
C GLY A 249 7.34 14.11 0.05
N THR A 250 6.59 13.31 -0.70
CA THR A 250 5.23 13.67 -1.15
C THR A 250 4.29 13.78 0.05
N LEU A 251 3.56 14.89 0.15
CA LEU A 251 2.51 15.06 1.14
C LEU A 251 1.20 14.46 0.61
N TRP A 252 0.58 13.61 1.39
CA TRP A 252 -0.76 13.08 1.15
C TRP A 252 -1.71 13.66 2.17
N CYS A 253 -2.74 14.32 1.71
CA CYS A 253 -3.69 15.05 2.55
C CYS A 253 -5.10 14.56 2.30
N GLY A 254 -5.79 14.18 3.39
CA GLY A 254 -7.20 13.81 3.37
C GLY A 254 -8.06 14.94 3.89
N TYR A 255 -9.19 15.18 3.21
CA TYR A 255 -10.16 16.20 3.58
C TYR A 255 -11.60 15.69 3.37
N PHE A 256 -12.60 16.46 3.80
CA PHE A 256 -13.99 16.12 3.53
C PHE A 256 -14.29 16.13 2.03
N GLY A 257 -14.50 14.96 1.45
CA GLY A 257 -14.81 14.78 0.02
C GLY A 257 -13.63 14.38 -0.84
N GLY A 258 -12.43 14.12 -0.30
CA GLY A 258 -11.33 13.68 -1.15
C GLY A 258 -9.96 13.54 -0.52
N ILE A 259 -9.04 13.26 -1.38
CA ILE A 259 -7.59 13.20 -1.10
C ILE A 259 -6.87 14.03 -2.16
N PHE A 260 -5.78 14.67 -1.78
CA PHE A 260 -4.82 15.22 -2.73
C PHE A 260 -3.37 14.87 -2.34
N GLU A 261 -2.51 14.82 -3.34
CA GLU A 261 -1.07 14.72 -3.14
C GLU A 261 -0.38 16.02 -3.52
N VAL A 262 0.69 16.36 -2.82
CA VAL A 262 1.60 17.44 -3.15
C VAL A 262 2.98 16.85 -3.36
N ARG A 263 3.43 16.82 -4.60
CA ARG A 263 4.79 16.37 -4.94
C ARG A 263 5.74 17.55 -4.88
N GLN A 264 6.96 17.31 -4.41
CA GLN A 264 7.99 18.31 -4.22
C GLN A 264 7.47 19.57 -3.48
N PRO A 265 6.81 19.40 -2.31
CA PRO A 265 5.93 20.40 -1.70
C PRO A 265 6.63 21.74 -1.39
N PHE A 266 7.94 21.71 -1.15
CA PHE A 266 8.72 22.89 -0.73
C PHE A 266 9.68 23.38 -1.81
N THR A 267 9.38 23.14 -3.09
CA THR A 267 10.16 23.58 -4.24
C THR A 267 9.30 24.40 -5.21
N GLU A 268 9.91 25.08 -6.17
CA GLU A 268 9.22 25.78 -7.25
C GLU A 268 8.52 24.82 -8.23
N HIS A 269 8.96 23.57 -8.29
CA HIS A 269 8.39 22.52 -9.17
C HIS A 269 7.26 21.73 -8.51
N ARG A 270 6.67 22.25 -7.44
CA ARG A 270 5.58 21.58 -6.73
C ARG A 270 4.37 21.36 -7.63
N THR A 271 3.77 20.20 -7.50
CA THR A 271 2.51 19.88 -8.19
C THR A 271 1.49 19.34 -7.19
N ILE A 272 0.22 19.73 -7.37
CA ILE A 272 -0.90 19.23 -6.59
C ILE A 272 -1.82 18.44 -7.50
N ASN A 273 -2.06 17.18 -7.16
CA ASN A 273 -3.02 16.33 -7.83
C ASN A 273 -4.15 15.98 -6.86
N GLN A 274 -5.37 16.33 -7.22
CA GLN A 274 -6.56 15.92 -6.48
C GLN A 274 -7.08 14.59 -7.01
N TYR A 275 -7.46 13.72 -6.10
CA TYR A 275 -8.16 12.49 -6.40
C TYR A 275 -9.64 12.68 -6.02
N LEU A 276 -10.34 13.33 -6.94
CA LEU A 276 -11.79 13.44 -6.93
C LEU A 276 -12.39 12.24 -7.68
N GLU A 277 -13.62 11.94 -7.42
CA GLU A 277 -14.39 10.91 -8.10
C GLU A 277 -14.22 10.93 -9.62
N ASN A 278 -13.62 9.91 -10.18
CA ASN A 278 -13.78 9.60 -11.60
C ASN A 278 -13.59 8.11 -11.93
N ASN A 279 -13.46 7.23 -10.91
CA ASN A 279 -13.49 5.80 -11.12
C ASN A 279 -14.74 5.21 -10.45
N ARG A 280 -15.51 4.38 -11.18
CA ARG A 280 -16.77 3.75 -10.73
C ARG A 280 -16.67 3.00 -9.39
N ASN A 281 -15.47 2.83 -8.84
CA ASN A 281 -15.20 2.06 -7.63
C ASN A 281 -14.71 2.89 -6.43
N ILE A 282 -14.39 4.18 -6.57
CA ILE A 282 -13.90 5.03 -5.49
C ILE A 282 -14.69 6.32 -5.50
N ASN A 283 -15.45 6.54 -4.43
CA ASN A 283 -16.25 7.73 -4.25
C ASN A 283 -16.01 8.30 -2.85
N PHE A 284 -15.21 9.36 -2.78
CA PHE A 284 -14.95 10.08 -1.53
C PHE A 284 -15.94 11.22 -1.26
N SER A 285 -16.85 11.53 -2.21
CA SER A 285 -17.83 12.60 -2.02
C SER A 285 -18.67 12.35 -0.78
N ARG A 286 -18.83 13.41 0.04
CA ARG A 286 -19.62 13.39 1.29
C ARG A 286 -19.10 12.45 2.38
N THR A 287 -17.84 11.98 2.29
CA THR A 287 -17.19 11.25 3.38
C THR A 287 -15.97 12.00 3.91
N ARG A 288 -15.62 11.77 5.16
CA ARG A 288 -14.43 12.31 5.79
C ARG A 288 -13.33 11.25 5.80
N ILE A 289 -12.12 11.66 5.47
CA ILE A 289 -10.95 10.79 5.60
C ILE A 289 -10.52 10.80 7.07
N SER A 290 -10.66 9.68 7.73
CA SER A 290 -10.39 9.55 9.18
C SER A 290 -8.91 9.33 9.47
N SER A 291 -8.19 8.59 8.61
CA SER A 291 -6.78 8.28 8.79
C SER A 291 -6.11 7.98 7.45
N LEU A 292 -4.81 8.29 7.37
CA LEU A 292 -3.91 7.88 6.30
C LEU A 292 -2.76 7.08 6.91
N PHE A 293 -2.34 6.02 6.24
CA PHE A 293 -1.23 5.18 6.66
C PHE A 293 -0.46 4.68 5.44
N ILE A 294 0.87 4.74 5.46
CA ILE A 294 1.73 4.16 4.43
C ILE A 294 2.41 2.92 5.00
N ASP A 295 2.18 1.78 4.38
CA ASP A 295 2.74 0.52 4.79
C ASP A 295 4.20 0.32 4.33
N LYS A 296 4.85 -0.74 4.80
CA LYS A 296 6.25 -1.05 4.46
C LYS A 296 6.46 -1.36 2.97
N PHE A 297 5.38 -1.72 2.24
CA PHE A 297 5.40 -1.97 0.80
C PHE A 297 5.10 -0.72 -0.03
N ASN A 298 5.03 0.44 0.64
CA ASN A 298 4.71 1.73 0.02
C ASN A 298 3.30 1.77 -0.58
N ASN A 299 2.32 1.17 0.10
CA ASN A 299 0.92 1.36 -0.21
C ASN A 299 0.31 2.39 0.73
N LEU A 300 -0.44 3.33 0.18
CA LEU A 300 -1.23 4.30 0.92
C LEU A 300 -2.58 3.67 1.27
N TRP A 301 -2.87 3.55 2.55
CA TRP A 301 -4.15 3.14 3.11
C TRP A 301 -4.95 4.35 3.53
N ILE A 302 -6.22 4.38 3.15
CA ILE A 302 -7.12 5.52 3.28
C ILE A 302 -8.34 5.05 4.03
N SER A 303 -8.46 5.46 5.28
CA SER A 303 -9.62 5.14 6.12
C SER A 303 -10.69 6.23 5.99
N THR A 304 -11.94 5.82 5.92
CA THR A 304 -13.09 6.73 5.85
C THR A 304 -14.07 6.46 6.97
N ILE A 305 -14.89 7.46 7.33
CA ILE A 305 -15.84 7.35 8.44
C ILE A 305 -17.00 6.41 8.11
N ASP A 306 -17.43 6.37 6.85
CA ASP A 306 -18.68 5.71 6.44
C ASP A 306 -18.59 4.86 5.17
N ARG A 307 -17.40 4.76 4.55
CA ARG A 307 -17.19 4.06 3.26
C ARG A 307 -16.07 3.03 3.29
N GLY A 308 -15.61 2.66 4.47
CA GLY A 308 -14.61 1.62 4.67
C GLY A 308 -13.18 2.06 4.43
N LEU A 309 -12.37 1.12 4.03
CA LEU A 309 -10.93 1.24 3.85
C LEU A 309 -10.57 1.06 2.36
N TYR A 310 -9.76 1.97 1.86
CA TYR A 310 -9.21 1.92 0.51
C TYR A 310 -7.69 1.80 0.59
N TYR A 311 -7.06 1.26 -0.44
CA TYR A 311 -5.61 1.32 -0.57
C TYR A 311 -5.17 1.64 -1.99
N ARG A 312 -3.98 2.23 -2.12
CA ARG A 312 -3.33 2.57 -3.38
C ARG A 312 -1.83 2.29 -3.27
N SER A 313 -1.26 1.55 -4.21
CA SER A 313 0.20 1.44 -4.32
C SER A 313 0.80 2.77 -4.77
N LEU A 314 1.79 3.28 -4.02
CA LEU A 314 2.57 4.47 -4.36
C LEU A 314 3.83 4.11 -5.13
N SER A 315 4.24 2.85 -5.08
CA SER A 315 5.32 2.35 -5.94
C SER A 315 4.85 2.36 -7.38
N SER A 316 5.74 2.70 -8.33
CA SER A 316 5.49 2.43 -9.74
C SER A 316 5.17 0.93 -9.84
N THR A 317 3.93 0.60 -10.15
CA THR A 317 3.54 -0.80 -10.28
C THR A 317 4.39 -1.43 -11.36
N PRO A 318 5.13 -2.52 -11.08
CA PRO A 318 5.83 -3.27 -12.14
C PRO A 318 4.83 -3.92 -13.12
N PHE A 319 3.54 -3.77 -12.85
CA PHE A 319 2.47 -4.30 -13.67
C PHE A 319 1.84 -3.18 -14.51
N ASN A 320 1.95 -3.32 -15.83
CA ASN A 320 1.18 -2.50 -16.78
C ASN A 320 -0.17 -3.17 -17.03
N TYR A 321 -1.25 -2.43 -16.86
CA TYR A 321 -2.60 -2.91 -17.11
C TYR A 321 -3.06 -2.54 -18.52
N LEU A 322 -3.46 -3.53 -19.30
CA LEU A 322 -4.15 -3.35 -20.57
C LEU A 322 -5.67 -3.37 -20.33
N SER A 323 -6.31 -2.20 -20.40
CA SER A 323 -7.74 -2.08 -20.16
C SER A 323 -8.58 -2.73 -21.25
N ASN A 324 -9.80 -3.16 -20.89
CA ASN A 324 -10.75 -3.71 -21.83
C ASN A 324 -11.10 -2.73 -22.96
N SER A 325 -11.07 -1.42 -22.72
CA SER A 325 -11.29 -0.41 -23.74
C SER A 325 -10.30 -0.49 -24.89
N LYS A 326 -9.03 -0.84 -24.64
CA LYS A 326 -8.03 -1.01 -25.70
C LYS A 326 -8.31 -2.19 -26.62
N PHE A 327 -8.92 -3.26 -26.10
CA PHE A 327 -9.35 -4.39 -26.94
C PHE A 327 -10.62 -4.07 -27.73
N GLN A 328 -11.54 -3.28 -27.15
CA GLN A 328 -12.74 -2.82 -27.82
C GLN A 328 -12.43 -1.83 -28.98
N GLU A 329 -11.45 -0.94 -28.81
CA GLU A 329 -10.98 -0.01 -29.85
C GLU A 329 -10.51 -0.72 -31.13
N ILE A 330 -10.02 -1.96 -31.01
CA ILE A 330 -9.57 -2.79 -32.13
C ILE A 330 -10.61 -3.84 -32.55
N GLY A 331 -11.84 -3.72 -32.08
CA GLY A 331 -12.99 -4.54 -32.52
C GLY A 331 -13.15 -5.91 -31.82
N PHE A 332 -12.50 -6.15 -30.67
CA PHE A 332 -12.66 -7.39 -29.93
C PHE A 332 -13.66 -7.24 -28.79
N ALA A 333 -14.75 -7.98 -28.88
CA ALA A 333 -15.78 -8.05 -27.85
C ALA A 333 -15.33 -8.88 -26.61
N LYS A 334 -14.38 -9.80 -26.79
CA LYS A 334 -13.79 -10.62 -25.73
C LYS A 334 -12.32 -10.26 -25.58
N ASN A 335 -11.88 -10.07 -24.35
CA ASN A 335 -10.53 -9.71 -23.96
C ASN A 335 -9.80 -10.83 -23.20
N GLU A 336 -10.20 -12.06 -23.47
CA GLU A 336 -9.58 -13.25 -22.90
C GLU A 336 -8.24 -13.51 -23.59
N ILE A 337 -7.14 -13.37 -22.84
CA ILE A 337 -5.80 -13.70 -23.30
C ILE A 337 -5.52 -15.15 -22.96
N SER A 338 -5.33 -15.99 -23.99
CA SER A 338 -5.06 -17.42 -23.82
C SER A 338 -3.59 -17.74 -23.63
N SER A 339 -2.70 -16.94 -24.21
CA SER A 339 -1.25 -17.14 -24.08
C SER A 339 -0.48 -15.84 -24.33
N VAL A 340 0.66 -15.70 -23.66
CA VAL A 340 1.51 -14.50 -23.71
C VAL A 340 2.99 -14.87 -23.65
N THR A 341 3.83 -14.09 -24.35
CA THR A 341 5.29 -14.15 -24.25
C THR A 341 5.90 -12.77 -24.45
N ALA A 342 6.91 -12.41 -23.65
CA ALA A 342 7.61 -11.14 -23.75
C ALA A 342 8.84 -11.28 -24.65
N GLN A 343 9.08 -10.32 -25.52
CA GLN A 343 10.29 -10.26 -26.34
C GLN A 343 11.38 -9.49 -25.59
N ASP A 344 11.00 -8.35 -25.03
CA ASP A 344 11.87 -7.47 -24.25
C ASP A 344 11.02 -6.68 -23.23
N ASN A 345 11.61 -5.68 -22.58
CA ASN A 345 10.90 -4.82 -21.62
C ASN A 345 9.85 -3.88 -22.28
N LYS A 346 9.77 -3.88 -23.62
CA LYS A 346 8.92 -2.97 -24.40
C LYS A 346 7.89 -3.67 -25.24
N THR A 347 8.05 -4.97 -25.54
CA THR A 347 7.21 -5.68 -26.48
C THR A 347 6.67 -6.97 -25.91
N LEU A 348 5.36 -7.11 -25.97
CA LEU A 348 4.60 -8.28 -25.51
C LEU A 348 3.83 -8.89 -26.69
N TRP A 349 3.93 -10.19 -26.87
CA TRP A 349 3.16 -10.96 -27.84
C TRP A 349 2.07 -11.74 -27.14
N MET A 350 0.86 -11.75 -27.70
CA MET A 350 -0.28 -12.41 -27.05
C MET A 350 -1.26 -13.01 -28.06
N ILE A 351 -1.93 -14.07 -27.64
CA ILE A 351 -3.09 -14.64 -28.32
C ILE A 351 -4.34 -14.15 -27.58
N ILE A 352 -5.25 -13.54 -28.34
CA ILE A 352 -6.58 -13.12 -27.82
C ILE A 352 -7.61 -14.13 -28.31
N ALA A 353 -8.48 -14.58 -27.41
CA ALA A 353 -9.56 -15.51 -27.73
C ALA A 353 -10.48 -14.93 -28.82
N GLY A 354 -10.83 -15.74 -29.80
CA GLY A 354 -11.53 -15.29 -31.02
C GLY A 354 -10.60 -15.08 -32.21
N GLY A 355 -9.30 -15.42 -32.07
CA GLY A 355 -8.51 -15.87 -33.20
C GLY A 355 -7.47 -14.96 -33.77
N SER A 356 -6.78 -14.18 -33.00
CA SER A 356 -5.67 -13.39 -33.53
C SER A 356 -4.47 -13.35 -32.60
N VAL A 357 -3.28 -13.22 -33.17
CA VAL A 357 -2.05 -12.93 -32.45
C VAL A 357 -1.75 -11.46 -32.58
N PHE A 358 -1.43 -10.84 -31.46
CA PHE A 358 -1.12 -9.42 -31.37
C PHE A 358 0.24 -9.20 -30.77
N TYR A 359 0.87 -8.07 -31.11
CA TYR A 359 1.92 -7.53 -30.30
C TYR A 359 1.51 -6.18 -29.72
N TYR A 360 1.91 -5.93 -28.49
CA TYR A 360 1.73 -4.68 -27.78
C TYR A 360 3.09 -4.06 -27.51
N ASN A 361 3.26 -2.80 -27.92
CA ASN A 361 4.46 -2.04 -27.62
C ASN A 361 4.16 -1.04 -26.50
N PHE A 362 4.91 -1.13 -25.39
CA PHE A 362 4.73 -0.29 -24.21
C PHE A 362 5.17 1.17 -24.43
N THR A 363 6.01 1.45 -25.43
CA THR A 363 6.49 2.80 -25.72
C THR A 363 5.41 3.64 -26.40
N ASP A 364 4.81 3.13 -27.46
CA ASP A 364 3.75 3.81 -28.22
C ASP A 364 2.34 3.44 -27.74
N LYS A 365 2.25 2.49 -26.80
CA LYS A 365 1.01 1.98 -26.20
C LYS A 365 0.00 1.45 -27.25
N LYS A 366 0.50 0.92 -28.37
CA LYS A 366 -0.33 0.42 -29.47
C LYS A 366 -0.37 -1.11 -29.49
N LEU A 367 -1.56 -1.64 -29.69
CA LEU A 367 -1.84 -3.05 -29.92
C LEU A 367 -2.03 -3.26 -31.44
N ARG A 368 -1.27 -4.19 -32.02
CA ARG A 368 -1.27 -4.45 -33.48
C ARG A 368 -1.42 -5.94 -33.77
N PRO A 369 -2.35 -6.33 -34.66
CA PRO A 369 -2.48 -7.71 -35.07
C PRO A 369 -1.33 -8.11 -36.03
N ILE A 370 -1.00 -9.40 -36.06
CA ILE A 370 -0.16 -10.00 -37.09
C ILE A 370 -0.98 -10.91 -37.98
N SER A 371 -0.58 -10.98 -39.23
CA SER A 371 -1.20 -11.88 -40.20
C SER A 371 -0.56 -13.27 -40.15
N LEU A 372 -1.38 -14.30 -40.03
CA LEU A 372 -0.97 -15.69 -40.05
C LEU A 372 -1.59 -16.42 -41.26
N PRO A 373 -0.95 -17.48 -41.76
CA PRO A 373 -1.46 -18.26 -42.91
C PRO A 373 -2.54 -19.25 -42.43
N ILE A 374 -3.58 -18.74 -41.81
CA ILE A 374 -4.72 -19.51 -41.27
C ILE A 374 -6.03 -19.07 -41.93
N THR A 375 -6.93 -20.03 -42.20
CA THR A 375 -8.26 -19.75 -42.75
C THR A 375 -9.22 -19.22 -41.64
N ARG A 376 -10.25 -18.47 -42.03
CA ARG A 376 -11.32 -18.09 -41.11
C ARG A 376 -11.94 -19.35 -40.46
N GLY A 377 -11.97 -19.41 -39.14
CA GLY A 377 -12.41 -20.55 -38.34
C GLY A 377 -11.25 -21.36 -37.73
N ALA A 378 -10.07 -21.39 -38.32
CA ALA A 378 -8.87 -21.97 -37.67
C ALA A 378 -8.26 -21.02 -36.62
N ALA A 379 -8.69 -19.77 -36.61
CA ALA A 379 -8.30 -18.77 -35.64
C ALA A 379 -8.77 -19.13 -34.21
N ASP A 380 -9.91 -19.78 -34.05
CA ASP A 380 -10.39 -20.29 -32.75
C ASP A 380 -9.51 -21.44 -32.20
N GLY A 381 -8.65 -21.97 -33.01
CA GLY A 381 -7.70 -23.04 -32.66
C GLY A 381 -6.35 -22.60 -32.14
N LEU A 382 -6.08 -21.29 -31.98
CA LEU A 382 -4.84 -20.76 -31.39
C LEU A 382 -4.75 -21.12 -29.91
N GLN A 383 -3.67 -21.80 -29.50
CA GLN A 383 -3.54 -22.31 -28.13
C GLN A 383 -2.39 -21.70 -27.35
N THR A 384 -1.23 -21.55 -27.97
CA THR A 384 -0.02 -21.16 -27.25
C THR A 384 0.94 -20.38 -28.14
N ILE A 385 1.70 -19.47 -27.52
CA ILE A 385 2.75 -18.69 -28.16
C ILE A 385 4.04 -18.78 -27.36
N SER A 386 5.18 -18.93 -28.02
CA SER A 386 6.49 -18.94 -27.40
C SER A 386 7.50 -18.22 -28.28
N LEU A 387 8.35 -17.42 -27.68
CA LEU A 387 9.46 -16.75 -28.37
C LEU A 387 10.66 -17.68 -28.44
N SER A 388 11.38 -17.62 -29.58
CA SER A 388 12.67 -18.32 -29.75
C SER A 388 13.76 -17.71 -28.85
N ASN A 389 14.78 -18.48 -28.51
CA ASN A 389 15.88 -18.01 -27.64
C ASN A 389 16.67 -16.85 -28.26
N ASP A 390 16.75 -16.79 -29.61
CA ASP A 390 17.36 -15.69 -30.36
C ASP A 390 16.45 -14.47 -30.53
N GLN A 391 15.22 -14.55 -30.00
CA GLN A 391 14.17 -13.53 -30.06
C GLN A 391 13.76 -13.10 -31.49
N GLN A 392 14.05 -13.91 -32.48
CA GLN A 392 13.76 -13.58 -33.89
C GLN A 392 12.51 -14.28 -34.44
N ARG A 393 12.01 -15.30 -33.73
CA ARG A 393 10.88 -16.11 -34.17
C ARG A 393 9.85 -16.29 -33.07
N LEU A 394 8.59 -16.38 -33.48
CA LEU A 394 7.50 -16.84 -32.62
C LEU A 394 7.07 -18.23 -33.07
N TYR A 395 6.95 -19.12 -32.12
CA TYR A 395 6.33 -20.42 -32.28
C TYR A 395 4.89 -20.34 -31.82
N ILE A 396 3.94 -20.59 -32.71
CA ILE A 396 2.52 -20.45 -32.46
C ILE A 396 1.87 -21.81 -32.60
N GLY A 397 1.38 -22.34 -31.48
CA GLY A 397 0.71 -23.65 -31.43
C GLY A 397 -0.78 -23.51 -31.68
N LEU A 398 -1.33 -24.38 -32.50
CA LEU A 398 -2.74 -24.46 -32.85
C LEU A 398 -3.27 -25.88 -32.64
N VAL A 399 -4.60 -26.02 -32.69
CA VAL A 399 -5.26 -27.35 -32.74
C VAL A 399 -4.81 -28.15 -33.94
N GLU A 400 -4.43 -27.52 -35.05
CA GLU A 400 -4.05 -28.18 -36.29
C GLU A 400 -2.54 -28.27 -36.52
N GLY A 401 -1.69 -27.71 -35.63
CA GLY A 401 -0.24 -27.77 -35.80
C GLY A 401 0.54 -26.64 -35.15
N LEU A 402 1.68 -26.32 -35.78
CA LEU A 402 2.63 -25.32 -35.33
C LEU A 402 3.01 -24.38 -36.48
N ILE A 403 2.88 -23.10 -36.28
CA ILE A 403 3.35 -22.05 -37.20
C ILE A 403 4.59 -21.39 -36.61
N VAL A 404 5.54 -21.08 -37.48
CA VAL A 404 6.67 -20.20 -37.17
C VAL A 404 6.43 -18.85 -37.84
N TYR A 405 6.56 -17.79 -37.07
CA TYR A 405 6.48 -16.40 -37.52
C TYR A 405 7.83 -15.73 -37.33
N GLU A 406 8.41 -15.19 -38.40
CA GLU A 406 9.68 -14.46 -38.37
C GLU A 406 9.44 -12.99 -38.08
N ILE A 407 9.87 -12.51 -36.93
CA ILE A 407 9.55 -11.17 -36.42
C ILE A 407 10.08 -10.07 -37.34
N LYS A 408 11.30 -10.21 -37.83
CA LYS A 408 11.97 -9.21 -38.70
C LYS A 408 11.32 -9.06 -40.06
N THR A 409 10.89 -10.18 -40.66
CA THR A 409 10.38 -10.18 -42.05
C THR A 409 8.85 -10.14 -42.13
N GLY A 410 8.16 -10.44 -41.00
CA GLY A 410 6.72 -10.62 -40.96
C GLY A 410 6.21 -11.87 -41.69
N LYS A 411 7.10 -12.73 -42.15
CA LYS A 411 6.75 -13.96 -42.87
C LYS A 411 6.42 -15.07 -41.88
N SER A 412 5.51 -15.94 -42.27
CA SER A 412 5.12 -17.10 -41.46
C SER A 412 4.95 -18.35 -42.34
N TYR A 413 5.22 -19.49 -41.73
CA TYR A 413 5.07 -20.81 -42.40
C TYR A 413 4.68 -21.89 -41.40
N TRP A 414 4.04 -22.96 -41.93
CA TRP A 414 3.71 -24.12 -41.13
C TRP A 414 4.94 -25.02 -40.93
N LEU A 415 5.31 -25.25 -39.68
CA LEU A 415 6.32 -26.25 -39.32
C LEU A 415 5.67 -27.62 -39.12
N ILE A 416 4.51 -27.68 -38.50
CA ILE A 416 3.70 -28.89 -38.30
C ILE A 416 2.26 -28.57 -38.72
N GLY A 417 1.63 -29.48 -39.48
CA GLY A 417 0.24 -29.30 -39.92
C GLY A 417 0.04 -29.78 -41.37
N LYS A 418 -1.21 -29.90 -41.81
CA LYS A 418 -1.53 -30.38 -43.19
C LYS A 418 -0.86 -29.55 -44.30
N GLN A 419 -0.62 -28.28 -44.05
CA GLN A 419 0.03 -27.37 -44.99
C GLN A 419 1.57 -27.33 -44.83
N SER A 420 2.12 -28.11 -43.91
CA SER A 420 3.56 -28.15 -43.67
C SER A 420 4.28 -28.98 -44.74
N LYS A 421 5.40 -28.42 -45.21
CA LYS A 421 6.37 -29.17 -46.06
C LYS A 421 7.30 -30.06 -45.23
N VAL A 422 7.29 -29.91 -43.89
CA VAL A 422 8.21 -30.58 -42.96
C VAL A 422 7.53 -31.75 -42.25
N LEU A 423 6.38 -31.51 -41.64
CA LEU A 423 5.57 -32.50 -40.93
C LEU A 423 4.09 -32.32 -41.29
N PRO A 424 3.60 -32.99 -42.35
CA PRO A 424 2.25 -32.79 -42.90
C PRO A 424 1.17 -33.53 -42.10
N HIS A 425 1.23 -33.45 -40.74
CA HIS A 425 0.27 -34.09 -39.85
C HIS A 425 -0.46 -33.05 -39.00
N SER A 426 -1.75 -33.19 -38.85
CA SER A 426 -2.53 -32.35 -37.96
C SER A 426 -2.40 -32.84 -36.52
N ILE A 427 -1.81 -32.03 -35.66
CA ILE A 427 -1.57 -32.33 -34.24
C ILE A 427 -1.85 -31.09 -33.46
N SER A 428 -2.69 -31.20 -32.39
CA SER A 428 -2.95 -30.09 -31.47
C SER A 428 -1.72 -29.81 -30.61
N ILE A 429 -1.25 -28.58 -30.65
CA ILE A 429 -0.05 -28.13 -29.88
C ILE A 429 -0.49 -27.21 -28.73
N SER A 430 -0.37 -27.71 -27.51
CA SER A 430 -0.82 -27.01 -26.29
C SER A 430 0.28 -26.26 -25.54
N ARG A 431 1.55 -26.68 -25.70
CA ARG A 431 2.72 -26.02 -25.08
C ARG A 431 3.92 -26.11 -26.01
N ILE A 432 4.75 -25.06 -25.99
CA ILE A 432 5.97 -24.98 -26.78
C ILE A 432 7.10 -24.41 -25.91
N LYS A 433 8.30 -24.99 -26.05
CA LYS A 433 9.51 -24.46 -25.43
C LYS A 433 10.70 -24.77 -26.33
N GLU A 434 11.57 -23.79 -26.58
CA GLU A 434 12.89 -24.01 -27.16
C GLU A 434 13.91 -24.19 -26.02
N ASP A 435 14.76 -25.21 -26.15
CA ASP A 435 15.85 -25.47 -25.23
C ASP A 435 17.14 -24.72 -25.60
N LYS A 436 18.13 -24.76 -24.70
CA LYS A 436 19.42 -24.07 -24.90
C LYS A 436 20.22 -24.52 -26.13
N TRP A 437 19.85 -25.62 -26.74
CA TRP A 437 20.50 -26.13 -27.99
C TRP A 437 19.68 -25.83 -29.26
N GLY A 438 18.63 -25.00 -29.16
CA GLY A 438 17.76 -24.63 -30.27
C GLY A 438 16.79 -25.73 -30.71
N ARG A 439 16.51 -26.72 -29.83
CA ARG A 439 15.52 -27.77 -30.09
C ARG A 439 14.17 -27.32 -29.60
N ILE A 440 13.15 -27.51 -30.44
CA ILE A 440 11.77 -27.15 -30.10
C ILE A 440 11.08 -28.34 -29.46
N TRP A 441 10.59 -28.17 -28.25
CA TRP A 441 9.76 -29.12 -27.53
C TRP A 441 8.32 -28.67 -27.62
N ALA A 442 7.43 -29.56 -28.11
CA ALA A 442 6.02 -29.29 -28.17
C ALA A 442 5.23 -30.43 -27.52
N SER A 443 4.23 -30.07 -26.70
CA SER A 443 3.29 -31.02 -26.16
C SER A 443 2.00 -31.05 -26.97
N SER A 444 1.49 -32.26 -27.19
CA SER A 444 0.24 -32.47 -27.90
C SER A 444 -0.70 -33.29 -27.03
N ALA A 445 -1.97 -32.85 -26.94
CA ALA A 445 -3.05 -33.68 -26.40
C ALA A 445 -3.67 -34.46 -27.54
N ARG A 446 -3.50 -35.76 -27.57
CA ARG A 446 -4.16 -36.65 -28.52
C ARG A 446 -5.47 -37.15 -27.91
N TRP A 447 -6.58 -36.97 -28.60
CA TRP A 447 -7.88 -37.56 -28.31
C TRP A 447 -8.11 -38.77 -29.27
N PRO A 448 -8.67 -39.95 -28.89
CA PRO A 448 -9.05 -40.39 -27.52
C PRO A 448 -8.23 -41.61 -27.06
N ALA A 449 -7.65 -41.59 -25.88
CA ALA A 449 -7.35 -42.81 -25.11
C ALA A 449 -7.05 -42.47 -23.63
N PRO A 450 -7.43 -43.35 -22.70
CA PRO A 450 -7.25 -43.10 -21.29
C PRO A 450 -5.82 -43.43 -20.86
N MET A 451 -4.91 -42.50 -20.97
CA MET A 451 -3.63 -42.44 -20.28
C MET A 451 -2.83 -41.23 -20.74
N TRP A 452 -2.37 -40.46 -19.79
CA TRP A 452 -1.52 -39.29 -19.97
C TRP A 452 -0.17 -39.65 -20.60
N ARG A 453 -0.11 -39.77 -21.93
CA ARG A 453 1.16 -39.81 -22.65
C ARG A 453 1.42 -38.44 -23.28
N ILE A 454 2.33 -37.68 -22.65
CA ILE A 454 2.96 -36.53 -23.28
C ILE A 454 3.82 -37.06 -24.45
N SER A 455 3.33 -36.96 -25.67
CA SER A 455 4.13 -37.26 -26.86
C SER A 455 5.08 -36.07 -27.06
N ARG A 456 6.36 -36.26 -26.82
CA ARG A 456 7.40 -35.28 -27.02
C ARG A 456 7.78 -35.30 -28.51
N ILE A 457 7.56 -34.21 -29.24
CA ILE A 457 8.05 -34.03 -30.58
C ILE A 457 9.37 -33.29 -30.50
N PHE A 458 10.40 -33.92 -31.03
CA PHE A 458 11.75 -33.39 -31.03
C PHE A 458 12.12 -32.91 -32.42
N TRP A 459 12.47 -31.63 -32.59
CA TRP A 459 12.94 -31.07 -33.84
C TRP A 459 14.19 -30.24 -33.65
N ARG A 460 15.21 -30.43 -34.51
CA ARG A 460 16.42 -29.64 -34.53
C ARG A 460 16.43 -28.79 -35.80
N THR A 461 16.43 -27.47 -35.67
CA THR A 461 16.70 -26.59 -36.81
C THR A 461 18.16 -26.79 -37.22
N ARG A 462 18.42 -27.38 -38.39
CA ARG A 462 19.76 -27.32 -39.03
C ARG A 462 20.01 -25.86 -39.38
N GLY A 463 21.01 -25.25 -38.77
CA GLY A 463 21.51 -23.96 -39.20
C GLY A 463 22.03 -24.12 -40.63
N HIS A 464 21.55 -23.34 -41.56
CA HIS A 464 22.26 -23.11 -42.80
C HIS A 464 23.57 -22.38 -42.43
N ARG A 465 24.71 -23.01 -42.86
CA ARG A 465 25.99 -22.32 -42.94
C ARG A 465 25.90 -21.15 -43.92
#